data_3d1a535dd951db3ce9c07fa87473ae0c
#
_entry.id   3d1a535dd951db3ce9c07fa87473ae0c
#
_cell.length_a   1.000
_cell.length_b   1.000
_cell.length_c   1.000
_cell.angle_alpha   90.00
_cell.angle_beta   90.00
_cell.angle_gamma   90.00
#
_symmetry.space_group_name_H-M   'P 1'
#
loop_
_entity.id
_entity.type
_entity.pdbx_description
1 polymer ?
#
loop_
_entity_poly.entity_id
_entity_poly.type
_entity_poly.pdbx_seq_one_letter_code
_entity_poly.pdbx_strand_id
1 'polypeptide(L)'
;MRRGMWVGAVVFVTVAAISVANIFHADKEAKAVLLDSEFEDSFIQPSVNLSADGYWAWLAGDVACTEGERVEVNAWIVQPSTGAEAEGSWHGSCTGAPELWNTGSIPSQNSYSFEEGAAEVCATAWTRSNSGTTDIFQGCSEVEAAPTA
;
A
#
# COMPACT_ATOMS: atom_id res chain seq x y z
N MET A 1 46.93 66.88 5.60
CA MET A 1 46.95 65.38 5.54
C MET A 1 46.43 64.83 6.84
N ARG A 2 45.20 64.39 6.92
CA ARG A 2 44.63 63.69 8.05
C ARG A 2 43.98 62.40 7.54
N ARG A 3 44.55 61.26 7.91
CA ARG A 3 44.04 59.92 7.62
C ARG A 3 42.92 59.63 8.60
N GLY A 4 41.71 59.52 8.14
CA GLY A 4 40.56 59.00 8.91
C GLY A 4 40.59 57.48 8.92
N MET A 5 40.66 56.91 10.12
CA MET A 5 40.62 55.49 10.39
C MET A 5 39.16 55.09 10.63
N TRP A 6 38.59 54.32 9.72
CA TRP A 6 37.24 53.77 9.89
C TRP A 6 37.34 52.49 10.70
N VAL A 7 36.77 52.53 11.88
CA VAL A 7 36.59 51.36 12.72
C VAL A 7 35.27 50.73 12.31
N GLY A 8 35.38 49.59 11.63
CA GLY A 8 34.19 48.77 11.31
C GLY A 8 33.74 48.02 12.53
N ALA A 9 32.53 48.32 13.01
CA ALA A 9 31.90 47.52 14.06
C ALA A 9 31.35 46.23 13.47
N VAL A 10 31.92 45.09 13.88
CA VAL A 10 31.41 43.78 13.54
C VAL A 10 30.29 43.48 14.51
N VAL A 11 29.04 43.50 14.01
CA VAL A 11 27.89 43.04 14.78
C VAL A 11 27.83 41.53 14.71
N PHE A 12 28.17 40.86 15.81
CA PHE A 12 27.90 39.43 15.96
C PHE A 12 26.40 39.24 16.23
N VAL A 13 25.67 38.77 15.21
CA VAL A 13 24.33 38.27 15.41
C VAL A 13 24.45 36.85 15.95
N THR A 14 24.30 36.70 17.25
CA THR A 14 24.13 35.39 17.89
C THR A 14 22.72 34.89 17.54
N VAL A 15 22.65 33.98 16.59
CA VAL A 15 21.45 33.20 16.35
C VAL A 15 21.28 32.23 17.51
N ALA A 16 20.40 32.56 18.44
CA ALA A 16 19.96 31.63 19.45
C ALA A 16 19.20 30.50 18.75
N ALA A 17 19.84 29.34 18.66
CA ALA A 17 19.17 28.11 18.26
C ALA A 17 18.14 27.78 19.34
N ILE A 18 16.88 28.08 19.07
CA ILE A 18 15.76 27.57 19.85
C ILE A 18 15.68 26.09 19.54
N SER A 19 16.28 25.27 20.40
CA SER A 19 16.02 23.83 20.43
C SER A 19 14.56 23.65 20.86
N VAL A 20 13.67 23.59 19.89
CA VAL A 20 12.33 23.05 20.10
C VAL A 20 12.56 21.58 20.38
N ALA A 21 12.69 21.22 21.63
CA ALA A 21 12.55 19.85 22.06
C ALA A 21 11.11 19.47 21.74
N ASN A 22 10.92 18.90 20.55
CA ASN A 22 9.73 18.18 20.21
C ASN A 22 9.62 17.03 21.20
N ILE A 23 8.86 17.28 22.24
CA ILE A 23 8.32 16.23 23.09
C ILE A 23 7.27 15.55 22.21
N PHE A 24 7.74 14.76 21.25
CA PHE A 24 6.91 13.72 20.71
C PHE A 24 6.68 12.75 21.87
N HIS A 25 5.56 12.91 22.52
CA HIS A 25 4.94 11.79 23.18
C HIS A 25 4.78 10.77 22.04
N ALA A 26 5.68 9.81 22.02
CA ALA A 26 5.48 8.61 21.26
C ALA A 26 4.30 7.90 21.92
N ASP A 27 3.10 8.27 21.53
CA ASP A 27 1.99 7.35 21.57
C ASP A 27 2.47 6.16 20.76
N LYS A 28 2.84 5.12 21.50
CA LYS A 28 3.10 3.80 20.94
C LYS A 28 1.77 3.17 20.52
N GLU A 29 1.01 3.87 19.70
CA GLU A 29 0.04 3.21 18.87
C GLU A 29 0.83 2.52 17.79
N ALA A 30 0.80 1.19 17.85
CA ALA A 30 1.38 0.35 16.85
C ALA A 30 0.75 0.75 15.50
N LYS A 31 1.49 1.50 14.69
CA LYS A 31 1.11 1.78 13.32
C LYS A 31 1.02 0.45 12.60
N ALA A 32 -0.06 0.24 11.87
CA ALA A 32 -0.15 -0.86 10.94
C ALA A 32 1.13 -0.89 10.09
N VAL A 33 1.84 -2.01 10.12
CA VAL A 33 3.09 -2.19 9.38
C VAL A 33 2.75 -2.53 7.92
N LEU A 34 1.90 -1.72 7.29
CA LEU A 34 1.66 -1.79 5.86
C LEU A 34 2.76 -1.11 5.04
N LEU A 35 3.77 -0.50 5.73
CA LEU A 35 4.77 0.35 5.10
C LEU A 35 6.20 -0.15 5.30
N ASP A 36 6.41 -1.41 5.60
CA ASP A 36 7.75 -1.98 5.47
C ASP A 36 7.99 -2.27 3.98
N SER A 37 9.06 -1.70 3.43
CA SER A 37 9.39 -1.79 1.99
C SER A 37 9.52 -3.22 1.46
N GLU A 38 9.66 -4.20 2.34
CA GLU A 38 9.65 -5.62 1.98
C GLU A 38 8.25 -6.15 1.64
N PHE A 39 7.17 -5.46 2.05
CA PHE A 39 5.79 -5.87 1.76
C PHE A 39 5.19 -5.18 0.54
N GLU A 40 5.76 -4.08 0.07
CA GLU A 40 5.27 -3.42 -1.15
C GLU A 40 5.33 -4.37 -2.36
N ASP A 41 6.40 -5.17 -2.45
CA ASP A 41 6.61 -6.11 -3.56
C ASP A 41 5.72 -7.36 -3.50
N SER A 42 5.18 -7.71 -2.32
CA SER A 42 4.34 -8.90 -2.11
C SER A 42 2.86 -8.58 -1.88
N PHE A 43 2.51 -7.30 -1.75
CA PHE A 43 1.12 -6.89 -1.51
C PHE A 43 0.16 -7.38 -2.62
N ILE A 44 0.63 -7.47 -3.84
CA ILE A 44 -0.05 -8.09 -4.98
C ILE A 44 0.85 -9.18 -5.52
N GLN A 45 0.35 -10.41 -5.62
CA GLN A 45 1.12 -11.51 -6.20
C GLN A 45 1.41 -11.23 -7.70
N PRO A 46 2.60 -11.61 -8.21
CA PRO A 46 3.00 -11.34 -9.58
C PRO A 46 2.23 -12.14 -10.63
N SER A 47 1.41 -13.09 -10.20
CA SER A 47 0.59 -13.93 -11.08
C SER A 47 -0.86 -14.01 -10.60
N VAL A 48 -1.77 -14.06 -11.56
CA VAL A 48 -3.21 -14.22 -11.36
C VAL A 48 -3.69 -15.50 -11.98
N ASN A 49 -4.43 -16.30 -11.22
CA ASN A 49 -5.06 -17.50 -11.73
C ASN A 49 -6.38 -17.16 -12.42
N LEU A 50 -6.61 -17.73 -13.57
CA LEU A 50 -7.84 -17.63 -14.35
C LEU A 50 -8.57 -18.96 -14.40
N SER A 51 -9.89 -18.94 -14.56
CA SER A 51 -10.65 -20.13 -14.98
C SER A 51 -10.30 -20.49 -16.44
N ALA A 52 -10.53 -21.74 -16.81
CA ALA A 52 -10.25 -22.23 -18.16
C ALA A 52 -11.03 -21.50 -19.27
N ASP A 53 -12.18 -20.94 -18.93
CA ASP A 53 -13.00 -20.14 -19.85
C ASP A 53 -12.71 -18.63 -19.79
N GLY A 54 -11.79 -18.20 -18.88
CA GLY A 54 -11.38 -16.82 -18.72
C GLY A 54 -12.41 -15.91 -18.05
N TYR A 55 -13.56 -16.42 -17.58
CA TYR A 55 -14.60 -15.57 -16.98
C TYR A 55 -14.43 -15.35 -15.48
N TRP A 56 -13.46 -15.99 -14.84
CA TRP A 56 -13.19 -15.88 -13.42
C TRP A 56 -11.71 -15.64 -13.17
N ALA A 57 -11.41 -14.78 -12.23
CA ALA A 57 -10.05 -14.51 -11.76
C ALA A 57 -9.94 -14.68 -10.24
N TRP A 58 -8.73 -14.97 -9.75
CA TRP A 58 -8.40 -15.05 -8.33
C TRP A 58 -7.24 -14.11 -8.05
N LEU A 59 -7.51 -13.05 -7.30
CA LEU A 59 -6.51 -12.08 -6.89
C LEU A 59 -6.01 -12.42 -5.49
N ALA A 60 -4.73 -12.30 -5.27
CA ALA A 60 -4.10 -12.61 -3.99
C ALA A 60 -2.86 -11.75 -3.74
N GLY A 61 -2.41 -11.73 -2.50
CA GLY A 61 -1.19 -11.06 -2.06
C GLY A 61 -1.00 -11.19 -0.57
N ASP A 62 0.02 -10.54 -0.04
CA ASP A 62 0.33 -10.53 1.37
C ASP A 62 -0.04 -9.19 2.00
N VAL A 63 -0.55 -9.22 3.21
CA VAL A 63 -0.82 -8.04 4.02
C VAL A 63 -0.31 -8.25 5.43
N ALA A 64 0.34 -7.24 6.00
CA ALA A 64 0.75 -7.25 7.40
C ALA A 64 0.08 -6.08 8.11
N CYS A 65 -0.43 -6.34 9.32
CA CYS A 65 -1.08 -5.35 10.15
C CYS A 65 -0.92 -5.70 11.64
N THR A 66 -1.20 -4.75 12.51
CA THR A 66 -1.02 -4.91 13.96
C THR A 66 -1.98 -5.95 14.52
N GLU A 67 -1.48 -6.83 15.38
CA GLU A 67 -2.30 -7.85 16.05
C GLU A 67 -3.55 -7.23 16.71
N GLY A 68 -4.69 -7.85 16.47
CA GLY A 68 -5.99 -7.43 17.00
C GLY A 68 -6.72 -6.38 16.15
N GLU A 69 -6.12 -5.85 15.12
CA GLU A 69 -6.81 -5.02 14.12
C GLU A 69 -7.65 -5.88 13.17
N ARG A 70 -8.55 -5.23 12.47
CA ARG A 70 -9.24 -5.80 11.31
C ARG A 70 -8.67 -5.19 10.06
N VAL A 71 -8.54 -6.00 9.03
CA VAL A 71 -8.09 -5.58 7.72
C VAL A 71 -9.13 -5.93 6.66
N GLU A 72 -9.32 -5.04 5.73
CA GLU A 72 -10.13 -5.24 4.53
C GLU A 72 -9.28 -4.88 3.32
N VAL A 73 -9.32 -5.72 2.29
CA VAL A 73 -8.65 -5.50 1.01
C VAL A 73 -9.69 -5.49 -0.09
N ASN A 74 -9.74 -4.44 -0.89
CA ASN A 74 -10.45 -4.40 -2.16
C ASN A 74 -9.42 -4.45 -3.28
N ALA A 75 -9.63 -5.34 -4.22
CA ALA A 75 -8.74 -5.52 -5.35
C ALA A 75 -9.52 -5.61 -6.66
N TRP A 76 -8.95 -5.07 -7.72
CA TRP A 76 -9.50 -5.16 -9.07
C TRP A 76 -8.41 -5.46 -10.08
N ILE A 77 -8.78 -6.13 -11.14
CA ILE A 77 -7.93 -6.47 -12.27
C ILE A 77 -8.51 -5.88 -13.55
N VAL A 78 -7.63 -5.37 -14.38
CA VAL A 78 -7.94 -4.94 -15.75
C VAL A 78 -6.94 -5.58 -16.70
N GLN A 79 -7.44 -6.15 -17.78
CA GLN A 79 -6.60 -6.68 -18.85
C GLN A 79 -6.79 -5.83 -20.11
N PRO A 80 -5.84 -4.92 -20.44
CA PRO A 80 -6.00 -3.98 -21.56
C PRO A 80 -6.15 -4.65 -22.91
N SER A 81 -5.56 -5.84 -23.12
CA SER A 81 -5.63 -6.56 -24.39
C SER A 81 -7.02 -7.08 -24.73
N THR A 82 -7.81 -7.45 -23.72
CA THR A 82 -9.16 -7.98 -23.88
C THR A 82 -10.25 -7.01 -23.44
N GLY A 83 -9.91 -6.05 -22.60
CA GLY A 83 -10.83 -5.16 -21.91
C GLY A 83 -11.58 -5.84 -20.76
N ALA A 84 -11.19 -7.06 -20.36
CA ALA A 84 -11.80 -7.74 -19.21
C ALA A 84 -11.47 -7.04 -17.89
N GLU A 85 -12.45 -6.98 -17.00
CA GLU A 85 -12.34 -6.36 -15.67
C GLU A 85 -13.05 -7.22 -14.63
N ALA A 86 -12.48 -7.28 -13.43
CA ALA A 86 -13.13 -7.90 -12.28
C ALA A 86 -12.72 -7.21 -10.98
N GLU A 87 -13.56 -7.27 -9.97
CA GLU A 87 -13.34 -6.69 -8.66
C GLU A 87 -13.80 -7.65 -7.56
N GLY A 88 -13.05 -7.70 -6.48
CA GLY A 88 -13.38 -8.51 -5.31
C GLY A 88 -12.80 -7.94 -4.03
N SER A 89 -13.22 -8.52 -2.92
CA SER A 89 -12.77 -8.10 -1.59
C SER A 89 -12.39 -9.29 -0.71
N TRP A 90 -11.55 -9.01 0.26
CA TRP A 90 -11.19 -9.94 1.33
C TRP A 90 -11.21 -9.23 2.67
N HIS A 91 -11.55 -9.94 3.73
CA HIS A 91 -11.57 -9.44 5.11
C HIS A 91 -10.83 -10.41 6.02
N GLY A 92 -10.03 -9.86 6.92
CA GLY A 92 -9.26 -10.65 7.88
C GLY A 92 -9.11 -9.98 9.24
N SER A 93 -8.48 -10.71 10.15
CA SER A 93 -8.05 -10.20 11.45
C SER A 93 -6.54 -10.32 11.52
N CYS A 94 -5.89 -9.26 11.93
CA CYS A 94 -4.44 -9.16 11.97
C CYS A 94 -3.85 -9.97 13.13
N THR A 95 -2.83 -10.76 12.85
CA THR A 95 -2.08 -11.54 13.84
C THR A 95 -0.74 -10.91 14.21
N GLY A 96 -0.36 -9.81 13.56
CA GLY A 96 0.96 -9.20 13.67
C GLY A 96 2.02 -9.83 12.77
N ALA A 97 1.67 -10.88 12.03
CA ALA A 97 2.49 -11.53 11.01
C ALA A 97 1.88 -11.30 9.63
N PRO A 98 2.66 -11.47 8.54
CA PRO A 98 2.11 -11.45 7.19
C PRO A 98 1.03 -12.50 6.99
N GLU A 99 -0.07 -12.08 6.37
CA GLU A 99 -1.21 -12.93 6.05
C GLU A 99 -1.53 -12.87 4.58
N LEU A 100 -1.86 -14.02 4.00
CA LEU A 100 -2.31 -14.10 2.62
C LEU A 100 -3.75 -13.61 2.52
N TRP A 101 -3.98 -12.55 1.74
CA TRP A 101 -5.32 -12.18 1.33
C TRP A 101 -5.67 -12.79 -0.04
N ASN A 102 -6.95 -13.06 -0.28
CA ASN A 102 -7.40 -13.68 -1.51
C ASN A 102 -8.89 -13.40 -1.70
N THR A 103 -9.24 -12.88 -2.86
CA THR A 103 -10.63 -12.51 -3.19
C THR A 103 -11.56 -13.71 -3.38
N GLY A 104 -11.02 -14.93 -3.44
CA GLY A 104 -11.76 -16.04 -4.02
C GLY A 104 -11.96 -15.88 -5.52
N SER A 105 -12.91 -16.62 -6.07
CA SER A 105 -13.26 -16.56 -7.48
C SER A 105 -14.15 -15.33 -7.73
N ILE A 106 -13.68 -14.40 -8.56
CA ILE A 106 -14.41 -13.18 -8.94
C ILE A 106 -14.76 -13.21 -10.43
N PRO A 107 -16.03 -12.93 -10.79
CA PRO A 107 -16.46 -12.96 -12.19
C PRO A 107 -16.02 -11.70 -12.94
N SER A 108 -15.78 -11.86 -14.24
CA SER A 108 -15.68 -10.72 -15.14
C SER A 108 -16.96 -9.89 -15.11
N GLN A 109 -16.82 -8.59 -14.93
CA GLN A 109 -17.96 -7.67 -14.74
C GLN A 109 -18.55 -7.14 -16.05
N ASN A 110 -17.79 -7.19 -17.14
CA ASN A 110 -18.17 -6.58 -18.42
C ASN A 110 -18.36 -7.58 -19.56
N SER A 111 -18.50 -8.86 -19.26
CA SER A 111 -18.72 -9.96 -20.21
C SER A 111 -17.56 -10.24 -21.16
N TYR A 112 -16.40 -9.59 -20.99
CA TYR A 112 -15.17 -9.97 -21.67
C TYR A 112 -14.45 -11.06 -20.87
N SER A 113 -13.82 -12.00 -21.57
CA SER A 113 -12.98 -13.02 -20.92
C SER A 113 -11.55 -12.51 -20.76
N PHE A 114 -10.94 -12.87 -19.65
CA PHE A 114 -9.50 -12.76 -19.48
C PHE A 114 -8.80 -13.82 -20.34
N GLU A 115 -7.62 -13.49 -20.81
CA GLU A 115 -6.74 -14.40 -21.55
C GLU A 115 -5.39 -14.51 -20.85
N GLU A 116 -4.59 -15.51 -21.22
CA GLU A 116 -3.20 -15.61 -20.76
C GLU A 116 -2.41 -14.39 -21.23
N GLY A 117 -1.65 -13.76 -20.31
CA GLY A 117 -0.79 -12.62 -20.59
C GLY A 117 -0.87 -11.52 -19.55
N ALA A 118 -0.29 -10.38 -19.87
CA ALA A 118 -0.17 -9.25 -18.96
C ALA A 118 -1.53 -8.65 -18.59
N ALA A 119 -1.68 -8.34 -17.31
CA ALA A 119 -2.80 -7.60 -16.75
C ALA A 119 -2.30 -6.64 -15.67
N GLU A 120 -3.12 -5.68 -15.26
CA GLU A 120 -2.84 -4.81 -14.12
C GLU A 120 -3.79 -5.17 -12.98
N VAL A 121 -3.22 -5.36 -11.80
CA VAL A 121 -3.98 -5.51 -10.56
C VAL A 121 -3.69 -4.32 -9.67
N CYS A 122 -4.75 -3.69 -9.17
CA CYS A 122 -4.66 -2.68 -8.13
C CYS A 122 -5.40 -3.18 -6.89
N ALA A 123 -4.90 -2.82 -5.72
CA ALA A 123 -5.55 -3.15 -4.47
C ALA A 123 -5.45 -2.01 -3.47
N THR A 124 -6.46 -1.88 -2.64
CA THR A 124 -6.48 -0.99 -1.50
C THR A 124 -6.76 -1.81 -0.25
N ALA A 125 -5.88 -1.70 0.73
CA ALA A 125 -6.09 -2.28 2.05
C ALA A 125 -6.33 -1.17 3.06
N TRP A 126 -7.21 -1.40 4.01
CA TRP A 126 -7.35 -0.54 5.18
C TRP A 126 -7.51 -1.39 6.44
N THR A 127 -6.88 -0.90 7.50
CA THR A 127 -6.98 -1.52 8.81
C THR A 127 -7.81 -0.66 9.73
N ARG A 128 -8.47 -1.27 10.69
CA ARG A 128 -9.21 -0.59 11.73
C ARG A 128 -8.82 -1.14 13.10
N SER A 129 -8.27 -0.26 13.93
CA SER A 129 -7.99 -0.56 15.34
C SER A 129 -9.24 -0.45 16.20
N ASN A 130 -9.17 -0.97 17.42
CA ASN A 130 -10.23 -0.81 18.42
C ASN A 130 -10.40 0.65 18.87
N SER A 131 -9.38 1.50 18.69
CA SER A 131 -9.44 2.94 18.93
C SER A 131 -10.14 3.72 17.82
N GLY A 132 -10.47 3.06 16.70
CA GLY A 132 -11.09 3.67 15.51
C GLY A 132 -10.08 4.27 14.54
N THR A 133 -8.78 4.14 14.78
CA THR A 133 -7.74 4.54 13.83
C THR A 133 -7.82 3.68 12.58
N THR A 134 -7.71 4.30 11.42
CA THR A 134 -7.71 3.62 10.12
C THR A 134 -6.45 4.00 9.38
N ASP A 135 -5.67 3.00 8.99
CA ASP A 135 -4.54 3.15 8.09
C ASP A 135 -4.92 2.60 6.71
N ILE A 136 -4.45 3.24 5.66
CA ILE A 136 -4.78 2.91 4.28
C ILE A 136 -3.49 2.71 3.50
N PHE A 137 -3.42 1.61 2.78
CA PHE A 137 -2.40 1.32 1.79
C PHE A 137 -3.05 1.08 0.42
N GLN A 138 -2.41 1.56 -0.65
CA GLN A 138 -2.88 1.34 -2.02
C GLN A 138 -1.69 1.11 -2.93
N GLY A 139 -1.81 0.12 -3.82
CA GLY A 139 -0.78 -0.19 -4.82
C GLY A 139 -1.37 -0.82 -6.08
N CYS A 140 -0.63 -0.72 -7.17
CA CYS A 140 -0.91 -1.39 -8.44
C CYS A 140 0.35 -2.13 -8.89
N SER A 141 0.16 -3.28 -9.53
CA SER A 141 1.24 -4.08 -10.12
C SER A 141 0.82 -4.65 -11.45
N GLU A 142 1.76 -4.69 -12.39
CA GLU A 142 1.62 -5.52 -13.58
C GLU A 142 1.83 -6.98 -13.18
N VAL A 143 0.94 -7.84 -13.62
CA VAL A 143 0.90 -9.26 -13.27
C VAL A 143 0.77 -10.12 -14.53
N GLU A 144 1.14 -11.39 -14.41
CA GLU A 144 0.89 -12.39 -15.46
C GLU A 144 -0.37 -13.17 -15.11
N ALA A 145 -1.36 -13.09 -15.98
CA ALA A 145 -2.60 -13.86 -15.88
C ALA A 145 -2.46 -15.17 -16.63
N ALA A 146 -2.78 -16.30 -16.00
CA ALA A 146 -2.70 -17.62 -16.61
C ALA A 146 -3.84 -18.52 -16.14
N PRO A 147 -4.38 -19.40 -17.00
CA PRO A 147 -5.36 -20.40 -16.63
C PRO A 147 -4.77 -21.36 -15.58
N THR A 148 -5.56 -21.70 -14.58
CA THR A 148 -5.24 -22.79 -13.65
C THR A 148 -5.25 -24.12 -14.39
N ALA A 149 -4.15 -24.87 -14.25
CA ALA A 149 -4.03 -26.21 -14.81
C ALA A 149 -5.00 -27.19 -14.17
#